data_c342985b573af274647e1aff947f29c0
#
_entry.id   c342985b573af274647e1aff947f29c0
#
_cell.length_a   1.000
_cell.length_b   1.000
_cell.length_c   1.000
_cell.angle_alpha   90.00
_cell.angle_beta   90.00
_cell.angle_gamma   90.00
#
_symmetry.space_group_name_H-M   'P 1'
#
loop_
_entity.id
_entity.type
_entity.pdbx_description
1 polymer ?
#
loop_
_entity_poly.entity_id
_entity_poly.type
_entity_poly.pdbx_seq_one_letter_code
_entity_poly.pdbx_strand_id
1 'polypeptide(L)'
;MTTPSLSKVGSCVVQSALGSQTVTLESFWRDRTCIVTFFRRMGCKFCRLEAKNLSYLKPALDTRNIKLIGITFDVGGVKEFLDGHYFDGDLYLDPERMTYKALGYKKVSPCSGVISLFSKAGRALNSKAKAAKIPGNLSGDGWQTGGLLVVEKGGKVLYYHEQKEVVNHPDYKKIIDVLKIDPKDVPEFATVLSQECDNACKM
;
A
#
# COMPACT_ATOMS: atom_id res chain seq x y z
N MET A 1 9.58 -12.26 -10.61
CA MET A 1 8.13 -12.11 -10.34
C MET A 1 7.45 -11.80 -11.66
N THR A 2 6.43 -12.54 -12.04
CA THR A 2 5.64 -12.24 -13.23
C THR A 2 4.77 -11.02 -12.97
N THR A 3 4.88 -10.02 -13.83
CA THR A 3 4.04 -8.82 -13.78
C THR A 3 2.56 -9.23 -13.98
N PRO A 4 1.62 -8.78 -13.15
CA PRO A 4 0.22 -9.14 -13.32
C PRO A 4 -0.35 -8.55 -14.61
N SER A 5 -1.26 -9.28 -15.24
CA SER A 5 -2.03 -8.75 -16.37
C SER A 5 -3.06 -7.75 -15.87
N LEU A 6 -2.94 -6.48 -16.29
CA LEU A 6 -3.90 -5.43 -15.91
C LEU A 6 -5.28 -5.60 -16.56
N SER A 7 -5.41 -6.43 -17.61
CA SER A 7 -6.69 -6.61 -18.31
C SER A 7 -7.80 -7.17 -17.41
N LYS A 8 -7.44 -8.10 -16.50
CA LYS A 8 -8.41 -8.69 -15.55
C LYS A 8 -8.73 -7.75 -14.37
N VAL A 9 -7.72 -7.08 -13.83
CA VAL A 9 -7.92 -6.23 -12.67
C VAL A 9 -8.48 -4.86 -13.04
N GLY A 10 -8.20 -4.37 -14.25
CA GLY A 10 -8.66 -3.08 -14.74
C GLY A 10 -10.18 -2.95 -14.80
N SER A 11 -10.89 -4.03 -15.14
CA SER A 11 -12.36 -4.07 -15.19
C SER A 11 -13.03 -4.19 -13.81
N CYS A 12 -12.29 -4.46 -12.74
CA CYS A 12 -12.86 -4.52 -11.39
C CYS A 12 -13.39 -3.14 -10.98
N VAL A 13 -14.59 -3.15 -10.40
CA VAL A 13 -15.25 -1.94 -9.89
C VAL A 13 -14.96 -1.76 -8.41
N VAL A 14 -14.62 -0.55 -8.02
CA VAL A 14 -14.41 -0.16 -6.61
C VAL A 14 -15.23 1.07 -6.29
N GLN A 15 -15.59 1.25 -5.01
CA GLN A 15 -16.41 2.37 -4.54
C GLN A 15 -15.56 3.33 -3.73
N SER A 16 -15.75 4.64 -3.91
CA SER A 16 -15.10 5.65 -3.05
C SER A 16 -15.45 5.43 -1.58
N ALA A 17 -14.44 5.52 -0.70
CA ALA A 17 -14.66 5.44 0.75
C ALA A 17 -15.36 6.70 1.32
N LEU A 18 -15.33 7.81 0.58
CA LEU A 18 -15.94 9.09 0.98
C LEU A 18 -17.31 9.34 0.35
N GLY A 19 -17.84 8.37 -0.41
CA GLY A 19 -19.13 8.54 -1.10
C GLY A 19 -19.61 7.29 -1.81
N SER A 20 -20.65 7.46 -2.64
CA SER A 20 -21.26 6.35 -3.41
C SER A 20 -20.68 6.19 -4.81
N GLN A 21 -19.71 7.00 -5.21
CA GLN A 21 -19.13 6.93 -6.55
C GLN A 21 -18.39 5.61 -6.75
N THR A 22 -18.70 4.93 -7.85
CA THR A 22 -18.01 3.71 -8.28
C THR A 22 -17.21 3.99 -9.54
N VAL A 23 -16.04 3.38 -9.65
CA VAL A 23 -15.15 3.48 -10.80
C VAL A 23 -14.51 2.14 -11.12
N THR A 24 -14.08 1.94 -12.36
CA THR A 24 -13.22 0.80 -12.70
C THR A 24 -11.77 1.11 -12.33
N LEU A 25 -10.99 0.09 -11.97
CA LEU A 25 -9.58 0.29 -11.62
C LEU A 25 -8.79 0.92 -12.78
N GLU A 26 -9.08 0.54 -14.02
CA GLU A 26 -8.41 1.08 -15.21
C GLU A 26 -8.55 2.59 -15.35
N SER A 27 -9.63 3.19 -14.81
CA SER A 27 -9.82 4.64 -14.85
C SER A 27 -8.74 5.41 -14.07
N PHE A 28 -8.03 4.75 -13.15
CA PHE A 28 -6.96 5.40 -12.39
C PHE A 28 -5.73 5.68 -13.24
N TRP A 29 -5.39 4.77 -14.17
CA TRP A 29 -4.21 4.89 -15.04
C TRP A 29 -4.51 5.24 -16.49
N ARG A 30 -5.79 5.44 -16.86
CA ARG A 30 -6.16 5.82 -18.23
C ARG A 30 -5.47 7.12 -18.65
N ASP A 31 -5.55 8.14 -17.83
CA ASP A 31 -5.14 9.50 -18.19
C ASP A 31 -3.89 9.99 -17.48
N ARG A 32 -3.45 9.30 -16.42
CA ARG A 32 -2.27 9.66 -15.62
C ARG A 32 -1.63 8.46 -14.97
N THR A 33 -0.36 8.58 -14.61
CA THR A 33 0.35 7.58 -13.81
C THR A 33 -0.25 7.52 -12.40
N CYS A 34 -0.25 6.33 -11.78
CA CYS A 34 -0.73 6.16 -10.41
C CYS A 34 0.07 5.13 -9.62
N ILE A 35 0.08 5.30 -8.30
CA ILE A 35 0.41 4.29 -7.31
C ILE A 35 -0.91 3.73 -6.80
N VAL A 36 -1.10 2.41 -6.84
CA VAL A 36 -2.27 1.73 -6.26
C VAL A 36 -1.78 0.76 -5.20
N THR A 37 -2.08 1.03 -3.93
CA THR A 37 -1.78 0.14 -2.81
C THR A 37 -3.02 -0.60 -2.36
N PHE A 38 -2.87 -1.90 -2.09
CA PHE A 38 -3.95 -2.80 -1.66
C PHE A 38 -3.71 -3.15 -0.18
N PHE A 39 -4.41 -2.45 0.70
CA PHE A 39 -4.27 -2.63 2.14
C PHE A 39 -4.92 -3.92 2.61
N ARG A 40 -4.26 -4.60 3.55
CA ARG A 40 -4.81 -5.82 4.16
C ARG A 40 -5.95 -5.53 5.13
N ARG A 41 -5.71 -4.59 6.06
CA ARG A 41 -6.61 -4.30 7.17
C ARG A 41 -6.37 -2.90 7.70
N MET A 42 -7.43 -2.13 7.86
CA MET A 42 -7.35 -0.71 8.26
C MET A 42 -6.93 -0.53 9.73
N GLY A 43 -7.23 -1.49 10.61
CA GLY A 43 -6.79 -1.49 12.01
C GLY A 43 -5.33 -1.91 12.22
N CYS A 44 -4.64 -2.45 11.21
CA CYS A 44 -3.27 -2.93 11.34
C CYS A 44 -2.26 -1.78 11.39
N LYS A 45 -1.47 -1.68 12.48
CA LYS A 45 -0.43 -0.64 12.61
C LYS A 45 0.62 -0.65 11.49
N PHE A 46 0.90 -1.80 10.89
CA PHE A 46 1.84 -1.90 9.77
C PHE A 46 1.23 -1.37 8.47
N CYS A 47 -0.06 -1.64 8.22
CA CYS A 47 -0.76 -1.05 7.07
C CYS A 47 -0.90 0.48 7.23
N ARG A 48 -1.15 0.97 8.46
CA ARG A 48 -1.17 2.41 8.76
C ARG A 48 0.21 3.05 8.58
N LEU A 49 1.29 2.35 8.97
CA LEU A 49 2.66 2.82 8.73
C LEU A 49 2.97 2.88 7.23
N GLU A 50 2.60 1.86 6.45
CA GLU A 50 2.76 1.86 5.00
C GLU A 50 2.00 3.02 4.35
N ALA A 51 0.74 3.21 4.75
CA ALA A 51 -0.10 4.31 4.27
C ALA A 51 0.56 5.67 4.54
N LYS A 52 1.06 5.89 5.76
CA LYS A 52 1.75 7.12 6.14
C LYS A 52 3.05 7.32 5.36
N ASN A 53 3.84 6.26 5.17
CA ASN A 53 5.06 6.33 4.38
C ASN A 53 4.77 6.71 2.92
N LEU A 54 3.72 6.14 2.32
CA LEU A 54 3.31 6.50 0.96
C LEU A 54 2.78 7.93 0.88
N SER A 55 2.13 8.43 1.93
CA SER A 55 1.63 9.81 2.00
C SER A 55 2.75 10.85 1.98
N TYR A 56 3.94 10.53 2.48
CA TYR A 56 5.10 11.42 2.36
C TYR A 56 5.54 11.67 0.91
N LEU A 57 5.13 10.82 -0.04
CA LEU A 57 5.36 11.06 -1.47
C LEU A 57 4.35 12.05 -2.07
N LYS A 58 3.21 12.30 -1.40
CA LYS A 58 2.07 13.05 -1.98
C LYS A 58 2.46 14.41 -2.57
N PRO A 59 3.27 15.26 -1.92
CA PRO A 59 3.68 16.54 -2.51
C PRO A 59 4.39 16.38 -3.86
N ALA A 60 5.33 15.44 -3.96
CA ALA A 60 6.05 15.19 -5.21
C ALA A 60 5.19 14.47 -6.27
N LEU A 61 4.22 13.66 -5.85
CA LEU A 61 3.26 13.03 -6.76
C LEU A 61 2.33 14.07 -7.38
N ASP A 62 1.84 15.02 -6.58
CA ASP A 62 0.93 16.07 -7.05
C ASP A 62 1.59 16.99 -8.08
N THR A 63 2.83 17.41 -7.85
CA THR A 63 3.59 18.23 -8.82
C THR A 63 3.81 17.51 -10.15
N ARG A 64 3.77 16.18 -10.15
CA ARG A 64 3.95 15.33 -11.35
C ARG A 64 2.63 14.79 -11.92
N ASN A 65 1.49 15.21 -11.37
CA ASN A 65 0.15 14.72 -11.72
C ASN A 65 0.04 13.18 -11.62
N ILE A 66 0.64 12.59 -10.58
CA ILE A 66 0.59 11.16 -10.28
C ILE A 66 -0.43 10.92 -9.16
N LYS A 67 -1.37 10.00 -9.36
CA LYS A 67 -2.35 9.64 -8.34
C LYS A 67 -1.78 8.70 -7.30
N LEU A 68 -2.19 8.89 -6.04
CA LEU A 68 -2.00 7.94 -4.95
C LEU A 68 -3.35 7.36 -4.55
N ILE A 69 -3.51 6.04 -4.74
CA ILE A 69 -4.78 5.32 -4.56
C ILE A 69 -4.58 4.21 -3.53
N GLY A 70 -5.50 4.13 -2.57
CA GLY A 70 -5.61 3.02 -1.63
C GLY A 70 -6.85 2.18 -1.94
N ILE A 71 -6.72 0.86 -1.93
CA ILE A 71 -7.84 -0.08 -2.04
C ILE A 71 -7.91 -0.87 -0.75
N THR A 72 -9.11 -1.05 -0.20
CA THR A 72 -9.34 -1.90 0.97
C THR A 72 -10.65 -2.66 0.86
N PHE A 73 -10.67 -3.87 1.41
CA PHE A 73 -11.90 -4.64 1.62
C PHE A 73 -12.44 -4.53 3.06
N ASP A 74 -11.66 -3.93 3.98
CA ASP A 74 -12.00 -3.80 5.40
C ASP A 74 -12.85 -2.55 5.64
N VAL A 75 -14.13 -2.65 5.28
CA VAL A 75 -15.10 -1.55 5.40
C VAL A 75 -15.24 -1.06 6.85
N GLY A 76 -15.25 -2.00 7.82
CA GLY A 76 -15.43 -1.66 9.24
C GLY A 76 -14.32 -0.81 9.85
N GLY A 77 -13.09 -0.92 9.32
CA GLY A 77 -11.94 -0.17 9.80
C GLY A 77 -11.74 1.19 9.14
N VAL A 78 -12.50 1.51 8.08
CA VAL A 78 -12.28 2.70 7.24
C VAL A 78 -12.45 3.99 8.02
N LYS A 79 -13.52 4.11 8.85
CA LYS A 79 -13.76 5.34 9.61
C LYS A 79 -12.59 5.68 10.52
N GLU A 80 -12.12 4.74 11.33
CA GLU A 80 -10.97 4.94 12.23
C GLU A 80 -9.69 5.28 11.45
N PHE A 81 -9.50 4.66 10.28
CA PHE A 81 -8.35 4.91 9.43
C PHE A 81 -8.35 6.32 8.85
N LEU A 82 -9.49 6.82 8.39
CA LEU A 82 -9.65 8.18 7.86
C LEU A 82 -9.52 9.22 8.97
N ASP A 83 -10.17 9.01 10.12
CA ASP A 83 -10.10 9.89 11.28
C ASP A 83 -8.65 10.03 11.81
N GLY A 84 -7.84 8.98 11.65
CA GLY A 84 -6.44 8.94 12.04
C GLY A 84 -5.47 9.59 11.05
N HIS A 85 -5.95 10.09 9.91
CA HIS A 85 -5.14 10.75 8.87
C HIS A 85 -3.88 9.96 8.48
N TYR A 86 -4.05 8.63 8.25
CA TYR A 86 -2.93 7.78 7.90
C TYR A 86 -2.58 7.80 6.41
N PHE A 87 -3.48 8.29 5.56
CA PHE A 87 -3.33 8.23 4.11
C PHE A 87 -3.86 9.47 3.42
N ASP A 88 -3.00 10.16 2.64
CA ASP A 88 -3.32 11.39 1.91
C ASP A 88 -3.73 11.12 0.45
N GLY A 89 -3.88 9.85 0.06
CA GLY A 89 -4.41 9.45 -1.24
C GLY A 89 -5.91 9.23 -1.23
N ASP A 90 -6.47 8.95 -2.41
CA ASP A 90 -7.87 8.58 -2.57
C ASP A 90 -8.08 7.12 -2.09
N LEU A 91 -9.03 6.89 -1.19
CA LEU A 91 -9.33 5.55 -0.66
C LEU A 91 -10.61 4.98 -1.30
N TYR A 92 -10.53 3.71 -1.74
CA TYR A 92 -11.65 2.99 -2.35
C TYR A 92 -11.88 1.64 -1.65
N LEU A 93 -13.12 1.18 -1.72
CA LEU A 93 -13.62 -0.04 -1.12
C LEU A 93 -13.81 -1.14 -2.17
N ASP A 94 -13.35 -2.34 -1.84
CA ASP A 94 -13.56 -3.59 -2.59
C ASP A 94 -14.03 -4.70 -1.61
N PRO A 95 -15.26 -4.61 -1.05
CA PRO A 95 -15.74 -5.56 -0.05
C PRO A 95 -15.68 -7.02 -0.52
N GLU A 96 -15.94 -7.24 -1.81
CA GLU A 96 -15.94 -8.57 -2.44
C GLU A 96 -14.55 -9.08 -2.81
N ARG A 97 -13.50 -8.26 -2.60
CA ARG A 97 -12.10 -8.58 -2.91
C ARG A 97 -11.87 -8.97 -4.38
N MET A 98 -12.61 -8.35 -5.29
CA MET A 98 -12.51 -8.68 -6.71
C MET A 98 -11.14 -8.32 -7.27
N THR A 99 -10.59 -7.17 -6.85
CA THR A 99 -9.25 -6.73 -7.24
C THR A 99 -8.17 -7.64 -6.68
N TYR A 100 -8.30 -8.07 -5.41
CA TYR A 100 -7.37 -8.99 -4.74
C TYR A 100 -7.36 -10.36 -5.43
N LYS A 101 -8.54 -10.89 -5.77
CA LYS A 101 -8.67 -12.16 -6.51
C LYS A 101 -8.07 -12.06 -7.91
N ALA A 102 -8.33 -10.95 -8.62
CA ALA A 102 -7.81 -10.73 -9.98
C ALA A 102 -6.27 -10.62 -9.99
N LEU A 103 -5.67 -10.04 -8.94
CA LEU A 103 -4.22 -9.96 -8.75
C LEU A 103 -3.59 -11.23 -8.18
N GLY A 104 -4.41 -12.21 -7.76
CA GLY A 104 -3.95 -13.47 -7.21
C GLY A 104 -3.43 -13.37 -5.77
N TYR A 105 -3.77 -12.32 -5.03
CA TYR A 105 -3.38 -12.17 -3.62
C TYR A 105 -4.00 -13.27 -2.78
N LYS A 106 -3.18 -13.89 -1.93
CA LYS A 106 -3.54 -15.08 -1.16
C LYS A 106 -3.79 -14.73 0.31
N LYS A 107 -4.33 -15.67 1.04
CA LYS A 107 -4.34 -15.61 2.50
C LYS A 107 -3.09 -16.28 3.05
N VAL A 108 -2.44 -15.65 4.02
CA VAL A 108 -1.37 -16.29 4.80
C VAL A 108 -1.99 -17.20 5.86
N SER A 109 -1.31 -18.29 6.21
CA SER A 109 -1.78 -19.13 7.32
C SER A 109 -1.63 -18.37 8.64
N PRO A 110 -2.52 -18.59 9.63
CA PRO A 110 -2.41 -17.95 10.94
C PRO A 110 -1.05 -18.20 11.60
N CYS A 111 -0.53 -19.42 11.51
CA CYS A 111 0.77 -19.77 12.09
C CYS A 111 1.91 -18.97 11.44
N SER A 112 1.98 -18.93 10.11
CA SER A 112 3.04 -18.18 9.42
C SER A 112 2.91 -16.68 9.66
N GLY A 113 1.69 -16.14 9.72
CA GLY A 113 1.44 -14.75 10.02
C GLY A 113 1.93 -14.35 11.41
N VAL A 114 1.65 -15.17 12.43
CA VAL A 114 2.14 -14.95 13.80
C VAL A 114 3.67 -15.05 13.85
N ILE A 115 4.27 -16.06 13.25
CA ILE A 115 5.73 -16.22 13.20
C ILE A 115 6.39 -15.00 12.56
N SER A 116 5.83 -14.48 11.46
CA SER A 116 6.38 -13.30 10.77
C SER A 116 6.39 -12.05 11.64
N LEU A 117 5.42 -11.88 12.54
CA LEU A 117 5.37 -10.75 13.49
C LEU A 117 6.53 -10.77 14.50
N PHE A 118 6.98 -11.97 14.91
CA PHE A 118 8.10 -12.16 15.84
C PHE A 118 9.46 -12.25 15.13
N SER A 119 9.49 -12.25 13.80
CA SER A 119 10.73 -12.21 13.01
C SER A 119 11.53 -10.92 13.27
N LYS A 120 12.80 -10.89 12.84
CA LYS A 120 13.63 -9.67 12.87
C LYS A 120 12.95 -8.52 12.13
N ALA A 121 12.39 -8.78 10.94
CA ALA A 121 11.64 -7.80 10.16
C ALA A 121 10.39 -7.30 10.91
N GLY A 122 9.60 -8.21 11.51
CA GLY A 122 8.42 -7.83 12.29
C GLY A 122 8.74 -6.97 13.49
N ARG A 123 9.81 -7.29 14.23
CA ARG A 123 10.27 -6.47 15.35
C ARG A 123 10.75 -5.09 14.92
N ALA A 124 11.52 -5.01 13.82
CA ALA A 124 11.98 -3.73 13.26
C ALA A 124 10.81 -2.85 12.83
N LEU A 125 9.83 -3.43 12.11
CA LEU A 125 8.64 -2.73 11.68
C LEU A 125 7.78 -2.26 12.86
N ASN A 126 7.66 -3.10 13.91
CA ASN A 126 6.98 -2.72 15.14
C ASN A 126 7.66 -1.55 15.86
N SER A 127 9.00 -1.52 15.89
CA SER A 127 9.76 -0.40 16.43
C SER A 127 9.51 0.90 15.67
N LYS A 128 9.52 0.84 14.32
CA LYS A 128 9.19 1.98 13.45
C LYS A 128 7.77 2.50 13.71
N ALA A 129 6.77 1.60 13.79
CA ALA A 129 5.39 1.99 14.07
C ALA A 129 5.22 2.64 15.46
N LYS A 130 5.94 2.12 16.48
CA LYS A 130 5.97 2.72 17.82
C LYS A 130 6.61 4.11 17.82
N ALA A 131 7.75 4.28 17.14
CA ALA A 131 8.43 5.57 17.02
C ALA A 131 7.53 6.61 16.32
N ALA A 132 6.78 6.19 15.31
CA ALA A 132 5.80 7.02 14.61
C ALA A 132 4.48 7.20 15.41
N LYS A 133 4.35 6.64 16.62
CA LYS A 133 3.16 6.68 17.49
C LYS A 133 1.88 6.19 16.79
N ILE A 134 2.01 5.19 15.90
CA ILE A 134 0.90 4.63 15.15
C ILE A 134 0.21 3.54 15.98
N PRO A 135 -1.04 3.74 16.41
CA PRO A 135 -1.81 2.72 17.10
C PRO A 135 -2.26 1.63 16.13
N GLY A 136 -2.62 0.49 16.66
CA GLY A 136 -3.23 -0.59 15.88
C GLY A 136 -4.19 -1.39 16.75
N ASN A 137 -5.14 -2.04 16.09
CA ASN A 137 -6.07 -2.99 16.69
C ASN A 137 -6.08 -4.31 15.92
N LEU A 138 -6.82 -5.29 16.41
CA LEU A 138 -6.93 -6.62 15.77
C LEU A 138 -8.26 -6.81 15.01
N SER A 139 -9.05 -5.76 14.80
CA SER A 139 -10.29 -5.83 14.03
C SER A 139 -10.03 -6.15 12.55
N GLY A 140 -10.95 -6.88 11.92
CA GLY A 140 -10.90 -7.24 10.51
C GLY A 140 -10.08 -8.49 10.18
N ASP A 141 -10.12 -8.91 8.90
CA ASP A 141 -9.38 -10.09 8.39
C ASP A 141 -7.89 -9.74 8.19
N GLY A 142 -7.06 -10.14 9.13
CA GLY A 142 -5.61 -9.90 9.10
C GLY A 142 -4.81 -10.86 8.21
N TRP A 143 -5.45 -11.87 7.63
CA TRP A 143 -4.76 -12.95 6.91
C TRP A 143 -4.71 -12.74 5.39
N GLN A 144 -5.62 -11.94 4.83
CA GLN A 144 -5.55 -11.56 3.43
C GLN A 144 -4.28 -10.76 3.17
N THR A 145 -3.50 -11.13 2.14
CA THR A 145 -2.37 -10.30 1.68
C THR A 145 -2.85 -9.18 0.77
N GLY A 146 -2.00 -8.21 0.58
CA GLY A 146 -2.17 -7.10 -0.33
C GLY A 146 -0.95 -6.92 -1.22
N GLY A 147 -0.68 -5.69 -1.62
CA GLY A 147 0.47 -5.36 -2.46
C GLY A 147 0.40 -3.95 -2.98
N LEU A 148 1.28 -3.65 -3.94
CA LEU A 148 1.36 -2.32 -4.55
C LEU A 148 1.67 -2.42 -6.03
N LEU A 149 1.01 -1.58 -6.82
CA LEU A 149 1.26 -1.36 -8.24
C LEU A 149 1.69 0.09 -8.46
N VAL A 150 2.70 0.30 -9.31
CA VAL A 150 2.93 1.59 -9.98
C VAL A 150 2.61 1.37 -11.44
N VAL A 151 1.61 2.10 -11.94
CA VAL A 151 1.11 1.96 -13.31
C VAL A 151 1.26 3.28 -14.04
N GLU A 152 1.97 3.25 -15.17
CA GLU A 152 2.14 4.39 -16.06
C GLU A 152 0.81 4.72 -16.77
N LYS A 153 0.61 5.98 -17.12
CA LYS A 153 -0.50 6.38 -18.00
C LYS A 153 -0.63 5.42 -19.18
N GLY A 154 -1.85 4.95 -19.43
CA GLY A 154 -2.13 3.97 -20.50
C GLY A 154 -1.96 2.50 -20.08
N GLY A 155 -1.55 2.20 -18.83
CA GLY A 155 -1.64 0.84 -18.28
C GLY A 155 -0.38 -0.01 -18.35
N LYS A 156 0.81 0.58 -18.48
CA LYS A 156 2.08 -0.15 -18.35
C LYS A 156 2.47 -0.26 -16.89
N VAL A 157 2.71 -1.47 -16.38
CA VAL A 157 3.20 -1.68 -15.00
C VAL A 157 4.69 -1.33 -14.93
N LEU A 158 5.03 -0.33 -14.11
CA LEU A 158 6.41 0.09 -13.85
C LEU A 158 7.00 -0.65 -12.64
N TYR A 159 6.17 -0.93 -11.62
CA TYR A 159 6.57 -1.66 -10.42
C TYR A 159 5.39 -2.48 -9.89
N TYR A 160 5.68 -3.68 -9.41
CA TYR A 160 4.72 -4.56 -8.76
C TYR A 160 5.33 -5.18 -7.51
N HIS A 161 4.62 -5.10 -6.42
CA HIS A 161 4.93 -5.78 -5.16
C HIS A 161 3.73 -6.62 -4.73
N GLU A 162 3.95 -7.92 -4.58
CA GLU A 162 3.01 -8.84 -3.95
C GLU A 162 3.46 -9.08 -2.51
N GLN A 163 2.61 -8.77 -1.56
CA GLN A 163 2.88 -9.05 -0.16
C GLN A 163 2.73 -10.54 0.12
N LYS A 164 3.81 -11.20 0.50
CA LYS A 164 3.84 -12.64 0.80
C LYS A 164 3.63 -12.95 2.28
N GLU A 165 3.97 -12.00 3.13
CA GLU A 165 3.90 -12.10 4.59
C GLU A 165 3.32 -10.81 5.19
N VAL A 166 2.87 -10.91 6.45
CA VAL A 166 2.25 -9.79 7.18
C VAL A 166 3.16 -8.56 7.29
N VAL A 167 4.47 -8.79 7.30
CA VAL A 167 5.50 -7.76 7.50
C VAL A 167 6.26 -7.38 6.23
N ASN A 168 5.84 -7.92 5.09
CA ASN A 168 6.50 -7.68 3.82
C ASN A 168 5.95 -6.40 3.18
N HIS A 169 6.70 -5.32 3.24
CA HIS A 169 6.38 -4.02 2.66
C HIS A 169 7.03 -3.84 1.28
N PRO A 170 6.52 -2.94 0.43
CA PRO A 170 7.12 -2.65 -0.86
C PRO A 170 8.51 -2.02 -0.70
N ASP A 171 9.35 -2.19 -1.72
CA ASP A 171 10.64 -1.52 -1.82
C ASP A 171 10.42 -0.05 -2.24
N TYR A 172 10.45 0.84 -1.27
CA TYR A 172 10.18 2.26 -1.48
C TYR A 172 11.21 2.93 -2.38
N LYS A 173 12.48 2.47 -2.36
CA LYS A 173 13.51 2.98 -3.27
C LYS A 173 13.14 2.72 -4.71
N LYS A 174 12.69 1.50 -5.04
CA LYS A 174 12.24 1.18 -6.39
C LYS A 174 11.05 2.02 -6.84
N ILE A 175 10.14 2.36 -5.91
CA ILE A 175 8.98 3.22 -6.24
C ILE A 175 9.46 4.60 -6.72
N ILE A 176 10.36 5.27 -5.97
CA ILE A 176 10.85 6.58 -6.37
C ILE A 176 11.74 6.51 -7.61
N ASP A 177 12.53 5.43 -7.76
CA ASP A 177 13.40 5.23 -8.94
C ASP A 177 12.56 5.13 -10.22
N VAL A 178 11.50 4.29 -10.25
CA VAL A 178 10.64 4.13 -11.44
C VAL A 178 9.80 5.38 -11.75
N LEU A 179 9.49 6.19 -10.73
CA LEU A 179 8.79 7.46 -10.87
C LEU A 179 9.74 8.64 -11.13
N LYS A 180 11.05 8.41 -11.08
CA LYS A 180 12.10 9.43 -11.26
C LYS A 180 11.94 10.60 -10.28
N ILE A 181 11.59 10.29 -9.01
CA ILE A 181 11.47 11.26 -7.94
C ILE A 181 12.84 11.39 -7.26
N ASP A 182 13.38 12.62 -7.17
CA ASP A 182 14.59 12.86 -6.39
C ASP A 182 14.25 12.77 -4.89
N PRO A 183 14.99 12.00 -4.08
CA PRO A 183 14.80 11.95 -2.64
C PRO A 183 14.83 13.32 -1.94
N LYS A 184 15.50 14.32 -2.54
CA LYS A 184 15.54 15.70 -2.03
C LYS A 184 14.19 16.41 -2.11
N ASP A 185 13.33 16.01 -3.06
CA ASP A 185 11.98 16.57 -3.21
C ASP A 185 11.01 16.03 -2.15
N VAL A 186 11.40 14.99 -1.38
CA VAL A 186 10.57 14.28 -0.41
C VAL A 186 11.35 13.96 0.87
N PRO A 187 11.78 14.99 1.65
CA PRO A 187 12.72 14.83 2.77
C PRO A 187 12.19 13.88 3.88
N GLU A 188 10.88 13.89 4.17
CA GLU A 188 10.27 12.96 5.12
C GLU A 188 10.38 11.52 4.62
N PHE A 189 10.20 11.30 3.34
CA PHE A 189 10.34 9.98 2.71
C PHE A 189 11.82 9.56 2.62
N ALA A 190 12.75 10.48 2.43
CA ALA A 190 14.17 10.20 2.49
C ALA A 190 14.58 9.61 3.85
N THR A 191 13.96 10.06 4.95
CA THR A 191 14.14 9.47 6.27
C THR A 191 13.63 8.02 6.34
N VAL A 192 12.54 7.70 5.65
CA VAL A 192 12.05 6.30 5.53
C VAL A 192 13.08 5.44 4.80
N LEU A 193 13.65 5.94 3.69
CA LEU A 193 14.67 5.23 2.91
C LEU A 193 15.94 4.97 3.71
N SER A 194 16.46 5.95 4.45
CA SER A 194 17.66 5.79 5.27
C SER A 194 17.50 4.69 6.32
N GLN A 195 16.35 4.61 6.97
CA GLN A 195 16.02 3.57 7.94
C GLN A 195 15.91 2.15 7.32
N GLU A 196 15.66 2.05 6.02
CA GLU A 196 15.68 0.76 5.30
C GLU A 196 17.12 0.31 5.02
N CYS A 197 17.99 1.23 4.60
CA CYS A 197 19.41 0.94 4.37
C CYS A 197 20.12 0.46 5.65
N ASP A 198 19.89 1.11 6.80
CA ASP A 198 20.49 0.73 8.07
C ASP A 198 20.11 -0.69 8.52
N ASN A 199 18.91 -1.14 8.16
CA ASN A 199 18.46 -2.50 8.46
C ASN A 199 19.04 -3.55 7.50
N ALA A 200 19.32 -3.18 6.25
CA ALA A 200 19.96 -4.07 5.26
C ALA A 200 21.45 -4.27 5.56
N CYS A 201 22.15 -3.25 6.04
CA CYS A 201 23.58 -3.33 6.39
C CYS A 201 23.86 -4.09 7.70
N LYS A 202 22.85 -4.37 8.52
CA LYS A 202 22.99 -5.12 9.78
C LYS A 202 22.59 -6.59 9.66
N MET A 203 22.40 -7.10 8.46
CA MET A 203 22.22 -8.50 8.11
C MET A 203 23.51 -9.11 7.61
#